data_fc70e9352b68cddec5e5d84c734822c4
#
_entry.id   fc70e9352b68cddec5e5d84c734822c4
#
_cell.length_a   1.000
_cell.length_b   1.000
_cell.length_c   1.000
_cell.angle_alpha   90.00
_cell.angle_beta   90.00
_cell.angle_gamma   90.00
#
_symmetry.space_group_name_H-M   'P 1'
#
loop_
_entity.id
_entity.type
_entity.pdbx_description
1 polymer ?
#
loop_
_entity_poly.entity_id
_entity_poly.type
_entity_poly.pdbx_seq_one_letter_code
_entity_poly.pdbx_strand_id
1 'polypeptide(L)'
;MEERKTIYLCLAHMSEAGLEQKYVKEAFDTNWVVPMGPNVNAFEKDLEAFANSKSDGTEPLDRKVVCLSAGTAAVHLALIGCGVKAGDEVLVQSFTFCASSHPITYLGAKPVFVGSENETWNMDPALLEKAILDRKEKTGKYPKAIVPVALYGMPYRIDEIMAIADKYGIPVVEDAAEGMGSRFDGQVLGTFGKYGVLSFNGNKMITTSGGGAMICRNAEDANEVMWYATQARDAYPYYQHTAIGYNYRMSNVCAGIGRGQMTVLNDHIAHHKHVQSLYEELLKDVPGVHIHKQPADPRYDANFWLCAATLDADVKIQGQENAYKEVIKTAVGGAAGVIHAVDSATTDCQPNENVEALRVFMLGMKIECRPVWKPMHKQPVYEGAPVYTNGIEEELFKVGFCLPAGPYVSDDDVRYIVDCIKEAIV
;
A
#
# COMPACT_ATOMS: atom_id res chain seq x y z
N MET A 1 -29.12 16.31 -20.32
CA MET A 1 -28.31 15.18 -19.86
C MET A 1 -27.76 15.60 -18.52
N GLU A 2 -27.99 14.82 -17.49
CA GLU A 2 -27.31 15.03 -16.21
C GLU A 2 -25.81 14.93 -16.41
N GLU A 3 -25.06 15.87 -15.85
CA GLU A 3 -23.61 15.89 -15.97
C GLU A 3 -23.03 14.70 -15.20
N ARG A 4 -22.30 13.78 -15.88
CA ARG A 4 -21.70 12.60 -15.23
C ARG A 4 -20.77 13.05 -14.12
N LYS A 5 -20.91 12.46 -12.94
CA LYS A 5 -19.97 12.65 -11.81
C LYS A 5 -18.62 12.01 -12.13
N THR A 6 -17.56 12.55 -11.53
CA THR A 6 -16.22 11.98 -11.67
C THR A 6 -16.16 10.59 -11.04
N ILE A 7 -15.66 9.64 -11.80
CA ILE A 7 -15.33 8.29 -11.31
C ILE A 7 -13.90 8.34 -10.79
N TYR A 8 -13.76 8.27 -9.47
CA TYR A 8 -12.47 8.30 -8.80
C TYR A 8 -11.82 6.91 -8.75
N LEU A 9 -10.50 6.89 -8.63
CA LEU A 9 -9.70 5.66 -8.62
C LEU A 9 -10.08 4.72 -7.46
N CYS A 10 -10.17 5.26 -6.25
CA CYS A 10 -10.70 4.58 -5.07
C CYS A 10 -11.08 5.63 -4.02
N LEU A 11 -12.29 5.59 -3.52
CA LEU A 11 -12.78 6.45 -2.46
C LEU A 11 -13.33 5.60 -1.31
N ALA A 12 -13.29 6.18 -0.11
CA ALA A 12 -13.95 5.60 1.04
C ALA A 12 -15.45 5.41 0.79
N HIS A 13 -16.00 4.29 1.25
CA HIS A 13 -17.41 3.98 1.23
C HIS A 13 -17.88 3.63 2.63
N MET A 14 -18.90 4.36 3.12
CA MET A 14 -19.44 4.13 4.47
C MET A 14 -20.49 3.02 4.47
N SER A 15 -20.66 2.37 5.62
CA SER A 15 -21.67 1.35 5.77
C SER A 15 -23.08 1.96 5.64
N GLU A 16 -23.99 1.27 4.97
CA GLU A 16 -25.40 1.69 4.85
C GLU A 16 -26.07 1.78 6.22
N ALA A 17 -25.65 0.95 7.17
CA ALA A 17 -26.17 0.94 8.54
C ALA A 17 -25.72 2.15 9.38
N GLY A 18 -24.81 3.01 8.88
CA GLY A 18 -24.32 4.20 9.56
C GLY A 18 -23.55 3.91 10.85
N LEU A 19 -22.86 2.77 10.91
CA LEU A 19 -22.15 2.35 12.13
C LEU A 19 -20.95 3.23 12.44
N GLU A 20 -20.32 3.81 11.45
CA GLU A 20 -19.22 4.77 11.61
C GLU A 20 -19.70 5.99 12.40
N GLN A 21 -20.83 6.59 11.97
CA GLN A 21 -21.42 7.75 12.66
C GLN A 21 -21.85 7.40 14.08
N LYS A 22 -22.41 6.19 14.28
CA LYS A 22 -22.82 5.72 15.61
C LYS A 22 -21.62 5.67 16.56
N TYR A 23 -20.52 5.02 16.18
CA TYR A 23 -19.34 4.88 17.05
C TYR A 23 -18.62 6.22 17.28
N VAL A 24 -18.59 7.09 16.28
CA VAL A 24 -18.06 8.45 16.43
C VAL A 24 -18.95 9.24 17.42
N LYS A 25 -20.27 9.17 17.29
CA LYS A 25 -21.19 9.83 18.21
C LYS A 25 -21.00 9.32 19.64
N GLU A 26 -20.89 8.01 19.86
CA GLU A 26 -20.62 7.42 21.17
C GLU A 26 -19.33 7.97 21.81
N ALA A 27 -18.27 8.19 21.02
CA ALA A 27 -17.04 8.78 21.52
C ALA A 27 -17.26 10.21 22.03
N PHE A 28 -18.06 11.03 21.34
CA PHE A 28 -18.43 12.38 21.78
C PHE A 28 -19.36 12.38 23.00
N ASP A 29 -20.39 11.54 22.99
CA ASP A 29 -21.36 11.46 24.10
C ASP A 29 -20.72 11.06 25.43
N THR A 30 -19.62 10.27 25.34
CA THR A 30 -18.88 9.75 26.52
C THR A 30 -17.57 10.47 26.80
N ASN A 31 -17.26 11.55 26.08
CA ASN A 31 -16.01 12.32 26.17
C ASN A 31 -14.73 11.51 25.91
N TRP A 32 -14.79 10.40 25.18
CA TRP A 32 -13.62 9.65 24.73
C TRP A 32 -13.03 10.21 23.42
N VAL A 33 -12.79 11.54 23.37
CA VAL A 33 -12.19 12.25 22.23
C VAL A 33 -10.67 12.41 22.49
N VAL A 34 -9.98 11.30 22.56
CA VAL A 34 -8.57 11.16 22.95
C VAL A 34 -7.94 9.98 22.19
N PRO A 35 -6.59 9.82 22.15
CA PRO A 35 -5.92 8.71 21.48
C PRO A 35 -5.92 7.42 22.34
N MET A 36 -7.00 7.12 22.98
CA MET A 36 -7.30 5.91 23.74
C MET A 36 -8.81 5.77 23.91
N GLY A 37 -9.30 4.59 24.27
CA GLY A 37 -10.71 4.42 24.64
C GLY A 37 -11.35 3.18 24.03
N PRO A 38 -12.67 3.04 24.24
CA PRO A 38 -13.42 1.83 23.88
C PRO A 38 -13.34 1.48 22.38
N ASN A 39 -13.38 2.49 21.49
CA ASN A 39 -13.34 2.25 20.05
C ASN A 39 -11.97 1.72 19.61
N VAL A 40 -10.87 2.30 20.11
CA VAL A 40 -9.53 1.82 19.76
C VAL A 40 -9.36 0.37 20.21
N ASN A 41 -9.74 0.06 21.46
CA ASN A 41 -9.62 -1.28 22.01
C ASN A 41 -10.48 -2.31 21.24
N ALA A 42 -11.69 -1.91 20.83
CA ALA A 42 -12.58 -2.78 20.06
C ALA A 42 -12.06 -2.96 18.62
N PHE A 43 -11.60 -1.90 17.98
CA PHE A 43 -11.07 -1.96 16.62
C PHE A 43 -9.80 -2.83 16.54
N GLU A 44 -8.91 -2.76 17.54
CA GLU A 44 -7.75 -3.67 17.64
C GLU A 44 -8.19 -5.14 17.72
N LYS A 45 -9.23 -5.45 18.49
CA LYS A 45 -9.79 -6.82 18.57
C LYS A 45 -10.43 -7.27 17.27
N ASP A 46 -11.17 -6.39 16.59
CA ASP A 46 -11.77 -6.69 15.29
C ASP A 46 -10.67 -6.99 14.25
N LEU A 47 -9.59 -6.20 14.24
CA LEU A 47 -8.43 -6.42 13.40
C LEU A 47 -7.65 -7.69 13.76
N GLU A 48 -7.49 -8.00 15.06
CA GLU A 48 -6.88 -9.26 15.53
C GLU A 48 -7.68 -10.47 15.06
N ALA A 49 -9.00 -10.43 15.23
CA ALA A 49 -9.87 -11.50 14.77
C ALA A 49 -9.76 -11.72 13.25
N PHE A 50 -9.70 -10.64 12.48
CA PHE A 50 -9.54 -10.71 11.03
C PHE A 50 -8.14 -11.22 10.64
N ALA A 51 -7.07 -10.64 11.18
CA ALA A 51 -5.69 -11.00 10.85
C ALA A 51 -5.37 -12.47 11.22
N ASN A 52 -5.92 -12.97 12.32
CA ASN A 52 -5.69 -14.33 12.78
C ASN A 52 -6.54 -15.37 12.05
N SER A 53 -7.53 -14.95 11.25
CA SER A 53 -8.40 -15.86 10.49
C SER A 53 -7.66 -16.56 9.35
N LYS A 54 -7.98 -17.82 9.13
CA LYS A 54 -7.52 -18.59 7.97
C LYS A 54 -8.71 -19.08 7.16
N SER A 55 -8.60 -19.02 5.85
CA SER A 55 -9.68 -19.45 4.95
C SER A 55 -9.77 -20.98 4.78
N ASP A 56 -8.71 -21.71 5.14
CA ASP A 56 -8.61 -23.16 5.06
C ASP A 56 -9.20 -23.89 6.29
N GLY A 57 -9.70 -23.13 7.28
CA GLY A 57 -10.29 -23.68 8.50
C GLY A 57 -9.27 -24.27 9.49
N THR A 58 -7.97 -24.07 9.27
CA THR A 58 -6.93 -24.47 10.24
C THR A 58 -6.93 -23.56 11.46
N GLU A 59 -6.16 -23.94 12.50
CA GLU A 59 -6.07 -23.17 13.75
C GLU A 59 -5.70 -21.71 13.48
N PRO A 60 -6.43 -20.74 14.07
CA PRO A 60 -6.11 -19.33 13.96
C PRO A 60 -4.70 -19.01 14.46
N LEU A 61 -4.11 -17.94 13.93
CA LEU A 61 -2.87 -17.39 14.46
C LEU A 61 -3.13 -16.69 15.80
N ASP A 62 -2.07 -16.31 16.51
CA ASP A 62 -2.13 -15.47 17.74
C ASP A 62 -1.33 -14.16 17.53
N ARG A 63 -1.66 -13.44 16.47
CA ARG A 63 -1.10 -12.10 16.22
C ARG A 63 -1.80 -11.07 17.09
N LYS A 64 -1.08 -10.01 17.46
CA LYS A 64 -1.61 -8.85 18.16
C LYS A 64 -1.59 -7.63 17.25
N VAL A 65 -2.53 -6.73 17.45
CA VAL A 65 -2.64 -5.52 16.62
C VAL A 65 -2.56 -4.27 17.47
N VAL A 66 -1.78 -3.30 17.02
CA VAL A 66 -1.68 -1.95 17.60
C VAL A 66 -2.13 -0.92 16.57
N CYS A 67 -3.22 -0.22 16.86
CA CYS A 67 -3.73 0.84 16.00
C CYS A 67 -2.89 2.12 16.14
N LEU A 68 -2.50 2.68 15.00
CA LEU A 68 -1.59 3.82 14.88
C LEU A 68 -2.19 4.94 14.03
N SER A 69 -1.56 6.10 14.08
CA SER A 69 -2.01 7.32 13.37
C SER A 69 -1.84 7.26 11.84
N ALA A 70 -1.02 6.35 11.32
CA ALA A 70 -0.82 6.15 9.88
C ALA A 70 -0.08 4.83 9.61
N GLY A 71 -0.21 4.28 8.38
CA GLY A 71 0.63 3.17 7.92
C GLY A 71 2.12 3.54 7.92
N THR A 72 2.48 4.76 7.56
CA THR A 72 3.87 5.27 7.65
C THR A 72 4.42 5.21 9.07
N ALA A 73 3.61 5.52 10.08
CA ALA A 73 3.99 5.40 11.49
C ALA A 73 4.20 3.92 11.88
N ALA A 74 3.41 3.01 11.32
CA ALA A 74 3.58 1.58 11.53
C ALA A 74 4.89 1.06 10.91
N VAL A 75 5.24 1.44 9.67
CA VAL A 75 6.54 1.10 9.07
C VAL A 75 7.69 1.62 9.94
N HIS A 76 7.60 2.88 10.40
CA HIS A 76 8.63 3.49 11.23
C HIS A 76 8.86 2.72 12.53
N LEU A 77 7.80 2.40 13.27
CA LEU A 77 7.91 1.64 14.52
C LEU A 77 8.32 0.19 14.28
N ALA A 78 7.90 -0.44 13.17
CA ALA A 78 8.33 -1.79 12.81
C ALA A 78 9.85 -1.86 12.58
N LEU A 79 10.43 -0.86 11.92
CA LEU A 79 11.87 -0.76 11.72
C LEU A 79 12.62 -0.57 13.04
N ILE A 80 12.07 0.22 13.98
CA ILE A 80 12.61 0.36 15.35
C ILE A 80 12.57 -0.98 16.06
N GLY A 81 11.44 -1.71 16.02
CA GLY A 81 11.29 -3.03 16.59
C GLY A 81 12.17 -4.12 15.94
N CYS A 82 12.64 -3.89 14.71
CA CYS A 82 13.70 -4.68 14.07
C CYS A 82 15.12 -4.25 14.50
N GLY A 83 15.25 -3.22 15.34
CA GLY A 83 16.50 -2.68 15.82
C GLY A 83 17.30 -1.91 14.78
N VAL A 84 16.65 -1.32 13.79
CA VAL A 84 17.27 -0.45 12.78
C VAL A 84 17.75 0.84 13.44
N LYS A 85 18.98 1.23 13.12
CA LYS A 85 19.67 2.44 13.66
C LYS A 85 20.35 3.21 12.54
N ALA A 86 20.77 4.40 12.85
CA ALA A 86 21.55 5.24 11.93
C ALA A 86 22.77 4.47 11.39
N GLY A 87 22.95 4.50 10.08
CA GLY A 87 24.00 3.80 9.35
C GLY A 87 23.74 2.35 9.03
N ASP A 88 22.64 1.76 9.49
CA ASP A 88 22.18 0.44 9.03
C ASP A 88 21.62 0.51 7.62
N GLU A 89 21.51 -0.63 6.96
CA GLU A 89 20.85 -0.79 5.66
C GLU A 89 19.59 -1.62 5.81
N VAL A 90 18.54 -1.25 5.04
CA VAL A 90 17.26 -1.96 4.98
C VAL A 90 16.94 -2.24 3.52
N LEU A 91 16.69 -3.51 3.19
CA LEU A 91 16.23 -3.93 1.88
C LEU A 91 14.75 -3.59 1.73
N VAL A 92 14.39 -2.89 0.68
CA VAL A 92 13.00 -2.46 0.44
C VAL A 92 12.64 -2.60 -1.02
N GLN A 93 11.42 -3.06 -1.29
CA GLN A 93 10.89 -3.10 -2.65
C GLN A 93 10.97 -1.73 -3.31
N SER A 94 11.47 -1.68 -4.55
CA SER A 94 11.58 -0.40 -5.28
C SER A 94 10.25 0.04 -5.89
N PHE A 95 9.47 -0.89 -6.40
CA PHE A 95 8.18 -0.60 -7.00
C PHE A 95 7.11 -0.52 -5.91
N THR A 96 7.00 0.66 -5.30
CA THR A 96 6.11 0.90 -4.16
C THR A 96 5.81 2.38 -3.96
N PHE A 97 4.87 2.67 -3.08
CA PHE A 97 4.64 4.00 -2.53
C PHE A 97 5.76 4.41 -1.56
N CYS A 98 6.04 5.71 -1.46
CA CYS A 98 7.16 6.22 -0.67
C CYS A 98 7.13 5.88 0.83
N ALA A 99 5.96 5.55 1.38
CA ALA A 99 5.82 5.23 2.80
C ALA A 99 6.54 3.94 3.23
N SER A 100 6.85 3.03 2.29
CA SER A 100 7.67 1.84 2.58
C SER A 100 9.15 2.20 2.81
N SER A 101 9.66 3.27 2.18
CA SER A 101 11.09 3.62 2.18
C SER A 101 11.44 4.85 3.01
N HIS A 102 10.60 5.89 3.06
CA HIS A 102 10.88 7.12 3.81
C HIS A 102 11.19 6.87 5.29
N PRO A 103 10.48 5.99 6.03
CA PRO A 103 10.77 5.72 7.43
C PRO A 103 12.17 5.14 7.69
N ILE A 104 12.80 4.50 6.69
CA ILE A 104 14.19 4.06 6.78
C ILE A 104 15.10 5.27 6.97
N THR A 105 14.85 6.33 6.19
CA THR A 105 15.65 7.57 6.27
C THR A 105 15.36 8.38 7.53
N TYR A 106 14.15 8.27 8.11
CA TYR A 106 13.85 8.92 9.41
C TYR A 106 14.76 8.41 10.54
N LEU A 107 15.20 7.14 10.44
CA LEU A 107 16.13 6.54 11.40
C LEU A 107 17.61 6.80 11.09
N GLY A 108 17.91 7.55 10.02
CA GLY A 108 19.29 7.73 9.54
C GLY A 108 19.89 6.46 8.92
N ALA A 109 19.05 5.46 8.63
CA ALA A 109 19.41 4.25 7.90
C ALA A 109 19.34 4.49 6.38
N LYS A 110 19.89 3.55 5.60
CA LYS A 110 19.96 3.64 4.14
C LYS A 110 19.02 2.62 3.51
N PRO A 111 18.08 3.03 2.64
CA PRO A 111 17.33 2.10 1.83
C PRO A 111 18.25 1.47 0.78
N VAL A 112 18.10 0.16 0.61
CA VAL A 112 18.70 -0.63 -0.47
C VAL A 112 17.55 -1.17 -1.29
N PHE A 113 17.38 -0.67 -2.50
CA PHE A 113 16.22 -0.99 -3.33
C PHE A 113 16.37 -2.32 -4.04
N VAL A 114 15.32 -3.13 -4.01
CA VAL A 114 15.21 -4.41 -4.69
C VAL A 114 14.12 -4.32 -5.74
N GLY A 115 14.45 -4.70 -6.97
CA GLY A 115 13.56 -4.69 -8.11
C GLY A 115 12.49 -5.75 -8.08
N SER A 116 11.67 -5.76 -9.11
CA SER A 116 10.46 -6.58 -9.23
C SER A 116 10.66 -7.82 -10.10
N GLU A 117 9.78 -8.81 -9.92
CA GLU A 117 9.59 -9.91 -10.85
C GLU A 117 8.28 -9.71 -11.65
N ASN A 118 8.14 -10.44 -12.77
CA ASN A 118 7.11 -10.16 -13.77
C ASN A 118 5.69 -10.61 -13.38
N GLU A 119 5.57 -11.61 -12.51
CA GLU A 119 4.28 -12.28 -12.30
C GLU A 119 3.41 -11.51 -11.29
N THR A 120 3.99 -11.13 -10.14
CA THR A 120 3.27 -10.37 -9.11
C THR A 120 3.60 -8.89 -9.11
N TRP A 121 4.62 -8.45 -9.86
CA TRP A 121 5.23 -7.13 -9.88
C TRP A 121 5.89 -6.73 -8.55
N ASN A 122 5.95 -7.63 -7.61
CA ASN A 122 6.54 -7.43 -6.29
C ASN A 122 8.02 -7.78 -6.28
N MET A 123 8.62 -7.71 -5.09
CA MET A 123 10.05 -7.95 -4.86
C MET A 123 10.53 -9.29 -5.47
N ASP A 124 11.58 -9.24 -6.27
CA ASP A 124 12.21 -10.41 -6.86
C ASP A 124 13.08 -11.15 -5.83
N PRO A 125 12.78 -12.42 -5.48
CA PRO A 125 13.58 -13.20 -4.52
C PRO A 125 15.05 -13.38 -4.92
N ALA A 126 15.34 -13.53 -6.20
CA ALA A 126 16.71 -13.71 -6.66
C ALA A 126 17.54 -12.41 -6.52
N LEU A 127 16.93 -11.26 -6.82
CA LEU A 127 17.55 -9.96 -6.59
C LEU A 127 17.69 -9.66 -5.08
N LEU A 128 16.72 -10.09 -4.26
CA LEU A 128 16.82 -9.98 -2.81
C LEU A 128 18.04 -10.73 -2.27
N GLU A 129 18.20 -12.00 -2.63
CA GLU A 129 19.32 -12.80 -2.16
C GLU A 129 20.66 -12.23 -2.64
N LYS A 130 20.74 -11.83 -3.91
CA LYS A 130 21.90 -11.13 -4.45
C LYS A 130 22.23 -9.87 -3.66
N ALA A 131 21.24 -9.05 -3.32
CA ALA A 131 21.44 -7.84 -2.54
C ALA A 131 21.97 -8.15 -1.14
N ILE A 132 21.42 -9.15 -0.45
CA ILE A 132 21.89 -9.57 0.88
C ILE A 132 23.39 -9.93 0.86
N LEU A 133 23.79 -10.75 -0.10
CA LEU A 133 25.18 -11.24 -0.20
C LEU A 133 26.14 -10.11 -0.55
N ASP A 134 25.83 -9.31 -1.56
CA ASP A 134 26.66 -8.19 -2.00
C ASP A 134 26.78 -7.10 -0.92
N ARG A 135 25.67 -6.78 -0.21
CA ARG A 135 25.74 -5.80 0.88
C ARG A 135 26.58 -6.32 2.05
N LYS A 136 26.46 -7.61 2.38
CA LYS A 136 27.30 -8.25 3.41
C LYS A 136 28.79 -8.17 3.03
N GLU A 137 29.14 -8.41 1.78
CA GLU A 137 30.51 -8.30 1.30
C GLU A 137 31.03 -6.85 1.39
N LYS A 138 30.24 -5.87 0.91
CA LYS A 138 30.63 -4.45 0.83
C LYS A 138 30.66 -3.75 2.19
N THR A 139 29.79 -4.12 3.12
CA THR A 139 29.63 -3.40 4.41
C THR A 139 30.13 -4.19 5.62
N GLY A 140 30.40 -5.48 5.44
CA GLY A 140 30.75 -6.39 6.54
C GLY A 140 29.53 -6.80 7.40
N LYS A 141 28.31 -6.30 7.12
CA LYS A 141 27.09 -6.58 7.88
C LYS A 141 25.96 -7.01 6.96
N TYR A 142 25.07 -7.85 7.46
CA TYR A 142 23.78 -8.08 6.80
C TYR A 142 22.87 -6.85 6.93
N PRO A 143 22.01 -6.55 5.94
CA PRO A 143 20.93 -5.60 6.07
C PRO A 143 20.05 -5.94 7.28
N LYS A 144 19.50 -4.92 7.93
CA LYS A 144 18.86 -5.06 9.25
C LYS A 144 17.40 -5.52 9.17
N ALA A 145 16.74 -5.27 8.06
CA ALA A 145 15.37 -5.72 7.79
C ALA A 145 15.12 -5.85 6.28
N ILE A 146 14.07 -6.57 5.92
CA ILE A 146 13.52 -6.68 4.56
C ILE A 146 12.10 -6.14 4.60
N VAL A 147 11.75 -5.26 3.64
CA VAL A 147 10.41 -4.66 3.51
C VAL A 147 9.82 -5.03 2.13
N PRO A 148 9.22 -6.21 1.97
CA PRO A 148 8.40 -6.53 0.81
C PRO A 148 7.07 -5.79 0.90
N VAL A 149 6.41 -5.57 -0.24
CA VAL A 149 5.14 -4.84 -0.34
C VAL A 149 4.11 -5.71 -1.05
N ALA A 150 2.86 -5.62 -0.63
CA ALA A 150 1.71 -6.18 -1.35
C ALA A 150 1.18 -5.14 -2.35
N LEU A 151 1.92 -4.90 -3.43
CA LEU A 151 1.64 -3.85 -4.41
C LEU A 151 0.25 -4.03 -5.03
N TYR A 152 -0.58 -2.99 -4.97
CA TYR A 152 -2.00 -2.98 -5.42
C TYR A 152 -2.86 -4.10 -4.84
N GLY A 153 -2.41 -4.69 -3.72
CA GLY A 153 -3.08 -5.81 -3.07
C GLY A 153 -2.65 -7.19 -3.55
N MET A 154 -1.68 -7.28 -4.44
CA MET A 154 -1.13 -8.54 -4.93
C MET A 154 -0.17 -9.16 -3.90
N PRO A 155 -0.37 -10.41 -3.46
CA PRO A 155 0.62 -11.09 -2.63
C PRO A 155 1.97 -11.19 -3.34
N TYR A 156 3.06 -10.91 -2.63
CA TYR A 156 4.42 -11.14 -3.13
C TYR A 156 4.77 -12.66 -3.03
N ARG A 157 5.92 -13.09 -3.54
CA ARG A 157 6.40 -14.48 -3.43
C ARG A 157 6.82 -14.81 -2.00
N ILE A 158 5.81 -15.01 -1.14
CA ILE A 158 5.95 -15.03 0.32
C ILE A 158 6.86 -16.16 0.79
N ASP A 159 6.64 -17.38 0.31
CA ASP A 159 7.42 -18.57 0.67
C ASP A 159 8.90 -18.40 0.32
N GLU A 160 9.22 -17.87 -0.86
CA GLU A 160 10.59 -17.64 -1.29
C GLU A 160 11.26 -16.51 -0.50
N ILE A 161 10.57 -15.38 -0.31
CA ILE A 161 11.09 -14.23 0.47
C ILE A 161 11.31 -14.63 1.93
N MET A 162 10.35 -15.36 2.55
CA MET A 162 10.48 -15.79 3.93
C MET A 162 11.61 -16.82 4.09
N ALA A 163 11.76 -17.78 3.15
CA ALA A 163 12.86 -18.73 3.18
C ALA A 163 14.25 -18.05 3.09
N ILE A 164 14.37 -17.01 2.26
CA ILE A 164 15.61 -16.21 2.16
C ILE A 164 15.83 -15.44 3.47
N ALA A 165 14.81 -14.80 4.02
CA ALA A 165 14.90 -14.06 5.26
C ALA A 165 15.35 -14.94 6.44
N ASP A 166 14.75 -16.12 6.56
CA ASP A 166 15.11 -17.11 7.59
C ASP A 166 16.54 -17.63 7.42
N LYS A 167 16.96 -17.91 6.18
CA LYS A 167 18.33 -18.36 5.85
C LYS A 167 19.42 -17.40 6.36
N TYR A 168 19.15 -16.10 6.31
CA TYR A 168 20.11 -15.07 6.72
C TYR A 168 19.80 -14.44 8.07
N GLY A 169 18.70 -14.85 8.73
CA GLY A 169 18.28 -14.35 10.03
C GLY A 169 17.86 -12.87 10.01
N ILE A 170 17.29 -12.40 8.88
CA ILE A 170 16.89 -11.00 8.70
C ILE A 170 15.37 -10.88 8.91
N PRO A 171 14.89 -10.05 9.84
CA PRO A 171 13.46 -9.87 10.06
C PRO A 171 12.75 -9.24 8.86
N VAL A 172 11.51 -9.68 8.61
CA VAL A 172 10.64 -9.15 7.57
C VAL A 172 9.60 -8.23 8.18
N VAL A 173 9.44 -7.05 7.60
CA VAL A 173 8.34 -6.11 7.83
C VAL A 173 7.49 -6.09 6.57
N GLU A 174 6.32 -6.72 6.61
CA GLU A 174 5.41 -6.77 5.47
C GLU A 174 4.67 -5.43 5.33
N ASP A 175 4.88 -4.71 4.25
CA ASP A 175 4.03 -3.57 3.93
C ASP A 175 2.76 -4.05 3.21
N ALA A 176 1.74 -4.36 4.00
CA ALA A 176 0.41 -4.77 3.56
C ALA A 176 -0.59 -3.60 3.56
N ALA A 177 -0.09 -2.34 3.43
CA ALA A 177 -0.94 -1.15 3.38
C ALA A 177 -1.96 -1.16 2.23
N GLU A 178 -1.74 -1.96 1.20
CA GLU A 178 -2.62 -2.19 0.06
C GLU A 178 -3.19 -3.61 0.07
N GLY A 179 -2.66 -4.48 0.93
CA GLY A 179 -2.97 -5.91 0.98
C GLY A 179 -4.04 -6.33 2.01
N MET A 180 -4.78 -5.40 2.61
CA MET A 180 -5.80 -5.77 3.59
C MET A 180 -6.89 -6.65 2.96
N GLY A 181 -6.98 -7.89 3.43
CA GLY A 181 -7.90 -8.90 2.90
C GLY A 181 -7.32 -9.81 1.84
N SER A 182 -6.16 -9.49 1.27
CA SER A 182 -5.42 -10.45 0.45
C SER A 182 -4.88 -11.59 1.30
N ARG A 183 -4.77 -12.76 0.68
CA ARG A 183 -4.29 -13.97 1.35
C ARG A 183 -3.26 -14.70 0.48
N PHE A 184 -2.38 -15.42 1.15
CA PHE A 184 -1.53 -16.40 0.53
C PHE A 184 -1.65 -17.70 1.32
N ASP A 185 -1.96 -18.80 0.64
CA ASP A 185 -2.22 -20.11 1.25
C ASP A 185 -3.21 -20.04 2.43
N GLY A 186 -4.31 -19.28 2.20
CA GLY A 186 -5.37 -19.08 3.19
C GLY A 186 -5.06 -18.09 4.32
N GLN A 187 -3.81 -17.67 4.51
CA GLN A 187 -3.37 -16.77 5.58
C GLN A 187 -3.37 -15.30 5.10
N VAL A 188 -3.82 -14.39 5.97
CA VAL A 188 -3.92 -12.94 5.68
C VAL A 188 -2.52 -12.33 5.53
N LEU A 189 -2.33 -11.45 4.54
CA LEU A 189 -1.09 -10.68 4.38
C LEU A 189 -0.83 -9.77 5.57
N GLY A 190 0.44 -9.56 5.90
CA GLY A 190 0.88 -8.85 7.10
C GLY A 190 1.04 -9.76 8.31
N THR A 191 0.83 -11.08 8.18
CA THR A 191 0.93 -12.03 9.29
C THR A 191 2.08 -13.04 9.17
N PHE A 192 2.85 -12.99 8.10
CA PHE A 192 3.99 -13.90 7.84
C PHE A 192 5.27 -13.40 8.50
N GLY A 193 5.56 -12.10 8.41
CA GLY A 193 6.76 -11.48 8.94
C GLY A 193 6.79 -11.30 10.46
N LYS A 194 7.81 -10.59 10.94
CA LYS A 194 7.89 -10.14 12.33
C LYS A 194 6.82 -9.10 12.60
N TYR A 195 6.62 -8.16 11.67
CA TYR A 195 5.61 -7.12 11.71
C TYR A 195 4.89 -7.04 10.36
N GLY A 196 3.61 -6.73 10.40
CA GLY A 196 2.81 -6.38 9.24
C GLY A 196 2.21 -5.00 9.40
N VAL A 197 2.16 -4.25 8.31
CA VAL A 197 1.67 -2.87 8.28
C VAL A 197 0.35 -2.80 7.54
N LEU A 198 -0.66 -2.19 8.16
CA LEU A 198 -1.93 -1.86 7.54
C LEU A 198 -2.09 -0.34 7.43
N SER A 199 -2.81 0.11 6.43
CA SER A 199 -3.16 1.52 6.24
C SER A 199 -4.67 1.68 6.11
N PHE A 200 -5.19 2.73 6.77
CA PHE A 200 -6.59 3.12 6.74
C PHE A 200 -6.73 4.57 6.24
N ASN A 201 -5.87 4.97 5.31
CA ASN A 201 -6.03 6.25 4.62
C ASN A 201 -7.33 6.24 3.80
N GLY A 202 -7.85 7.43 3.43
CA GLY A 202 -9.15 7.60 2.81
C GLY A 202 -9.43 6.81 1.52
N ASN A 203 -8.38 6.33 0.86
CA ASN A 203 -8.46 5.55 -0.38
C ASN A 203 -8.09 4.07 -0.24
N LYS A 204 -7.93 3.56 1.00
CA LYS A 204 -7.59 2.14 1.23
C LYS A 204 -8.84 1.28 1.28
N MET A 205 -8.67 -0.04 1.40
CA MET A 205 -9.75 -1.03 1.43
C MET A 205 -10.83 -0.68 2.45
N ILE A 206 -10.42 -0.18 3.62
CA ILE A 206 -11.25 0.51 4.61
C ILE A 206 -10.56 1.79 5.05
N THR A 207 -11.31 2.72 5.63
CA THR A 207 -10.76 3.99 6.11
C THR A 207 -11.05 4.24 7.59
N THR A 208 -10.16 5.01 8.21
CA THR A 208 -10.39 5.69 9.49
C THR A 208 -10.27 7.21 9.34
N SER A 209 -10.51 7.76 8.12
CA SER A 209 -10.13 9.10 7.67
C SER A 209 -8.61 9.23 7.45
N GLY A 210 -7.84 8.94 8.43
CA GLY A 210 -6.41 8.68 8.43
C GLY A 210 -6.09 7.73 9.57
N GLY A 211 -5.18 6.80 9.32
CA GLY A 211 -4.81 5.78 10.29
C GLY A 211 -4.01 4.65 9.68
N GLY A 212 -3.59 3.76 10.54
CA GLY A 212 -2.94 2.51 10.20
C GLY A 212 -2.91 1.58 11.40
N ALA A 213 -2.35 0.41 11.23
CA ALA A 213 -2.10 -0.52 12.34
C ALA A 213 -0.84 -1.33 12.08
N MET A 214 -0.28 -1.85 13.15
CA MET A 214 0.78 -2.84 13.11
C MET A 214 0.28 -4.16 13.63
N ILE A 215 0.45 -5.21 12.83
CA ILE A 215 0.27 -6.60 13.22
C ILE A 215 1.61 -7.06 13.80
N CYS A 216 1.63 -7.46 15.05
CA CYS A 216 2.79 -7.92 15.78
C CYS A 216 2.75 -9.44 15.95
N ARG A 217 3.91 -10.08 15.96
CA ARG A 217 4.00 -11.55 16.07
C ARG A 217 3.44 -12.08 17.39
N ASN A 218 3.59 -11.31 18.48
CA ASN A 218 3.18 -11.68 19.83
C ASN A 218 2.88 -10.44 20.70
N ALA A 219 2.48 -10.67 21.93
CA ALA A 219 2.14 -9.63 22.88
C ALA A 219 3.36 -8.79 23.34
N GLU A 220 4.55 -9.35 23.38
CA GLU A 220 5.77 -8.63 23.77
C GLU A 220 6.11 -7.56 22.72
N ASP A 221 6.15 -7.97 21.45
CA ASP A 221 6.33 -7.02 20.32
C ASP A 221 5.24 -5.93 20.31
N ALA A 222 3.98 -6.29 20.57
CA ALA A 222 2.88 -5.32 20.61
C ALA A 222 3.01 -4.32 21.77
N ASN A 223 3.44 -4.77 22.93
CA ASN A 223 3.67 -3.91 24.09
C ASN A 223 4.83 -2.94 23.84
N GLU A 224 5.92 -3.39 23.22
CA GLU A 224 7.03 -2.52 22.83
C GLU A 224 6.57 -1.45 21.84
N VAL A 225 5.81 -1.83 20.79
CA VAL A 225 5.23 -0.91 19.82
C VAL A 225 4.31 0.11 20.50
N MET A 226 3.43 -0.34 21.39
CA MET A 226 2.55 0.53 22.17
C MET A 226 3.34 1.55 23.00
N TRP A 227 4.41 1.09 23.65
CA TRP A 227 5.27 1.96 24.44
C TRP A 227 5.90 3.06 23.59
N TYR A 228 6.48 2.71 22.44
CA TYR A 228 7.02 3.70 21.50
C TYR A 228 5.94 4.64 20.95
N ALA A 229 4.75 4.12 20.62
CA ALA A 229 3.63 4.89 20.08
C ALA A 229 3.02 5.89 21.08
N THR A 230 3.30 5.70 22.39
CA THR A 230 2.83 6.54 23.50
C THR A 230 3.98 7.23 24.21
N GLN A 231 4.90 7.80 23.47
CA GLN A 231 6.06 8.60 23.86
C GLN A 231 7.14 7.84 24.65
N ALA A 232 7.19 6.52 24.65
CA ALA A 232 8.14 5.71 25.41
C ALA A 232 8.21 6.11 26.90
N ARG A 233 7.04 6.32 27.51
CA ARG A 233 6.93 6.74 28.90
C ARG A 233 7.14 5.54 29.82
N ASP A 234 8.07 5.68 30.78
CA ASP A 234 8.31 4.70 31.82
C ASP A 234 7.19 4.67 32.88
N ALA A 235 7.03 3.55 33.56
CA ALA A 235 5.95 3.32 34.54
C ALA A 235 6.18 4.01 35.90
N TYR A 236 6.49 5.31 35.90
CA TYR A 236 6.61 6.12 37.10
C TYR A 236 5.43 7.07 37.27
N PRO A 237 5.10 7.52 38.48
CA PRO A 237 4.03 8.51 38.69
C PRO A 237 4.37 9.89 38.11
N TYR A 238 5.63 10.17 37.79
CA TYR A 238 6.13 11.31 37.05
C TYR A 238 6.59 10.89 35.65
N TYR A 239 6.62 11.82 34.71
CA TYR A 239 7.05 11.52 33.34
C TYR A 239 8.57 11.31 33.29
N GLN A 240 8.97 10.08 33.02
CA GLN A 240 10.36 9.68 32.77
C GLN A 240 10.43 8.93 31.44
N HIS A 241 11.51 9.12 30.71
CA HIS A 241 11.73 8.52 29.40
C HIS A 241 13.17 7.99 29.34
N THR A 242 13.33 6.70 29.12
CA THR A 242 14.63 6.06 28.88
C THR A 242 14.93 5.88 27.39
N ALA A 243 13.95 6.14 26.51
CA ALA A 243 14.09 6.15 25.07
C ALA A 243 13.30 7.31 24.44
N ILE A 244 13.62 7.63 23.18
CA ILE A 244 12.84 8.56 22.37
C ILE A 244 11.61 7.80 21.83
N GLY A 245 10.43 8.25 22.22
CA GLY A 245 9.16 7.73 21.73
C GLY A 245 8.42 8.71 20.83
N TYR A 246 7.22 8.32 20.38
CA TYR A 246 6.44 9.03 19.38
C TYR A 246 4.99 9.20 19.85
N ASN A 247 4.28 10.16 19.30
CA ASN A 247 2.84 10.32 19.50
C ASN A 247 2.11 9.73 18.27
N TYR A 248 2.09 8.39 18.19
CA TYR A 248 1.59 7.66 17.02
C TYR A 248 0.34 6.83 17.33
N ARG A 249 -0.23 6.94 18.51
CA ARG A 249 -1.46 6.22 18.86
C ARG A 249 -2.67 6.74 18.06
N MET A 250 -3.54 5.84 17.59
CA MET A 250 -4.76 6.20 16.88
C MET A 250 -5.76 6.93 17.78
N SER A 251 -6.45 7.93 17.24
CA SER A 251 -7.58 8.58 17.89
C SER A 251 -8.78 7.63 18.08
N ASN A 252 -9.44 7.70 19.24
CA ASN A 252 -10.65 6.92 19.50
C ASN A 252 -11.81 7.28 18.55
N VAL A 253 -11.87 8.51 18.06
CA VAL A 253 -12.83 8.96 17.04
C VAL A 253 -12.56 8.26 15.71
N CYS A 254 -11.30 8.26 15.23
CA CYS A 254 -10.89 7.56 14.02
C CYS A 254 -11.11 6.05 14.13
N ALA A 255 -10.81 5.46 15.29
CA ALA A 255 -11.06 4.04 15.53
C ALA A 255 -12.56 3.68 15.49
N GLY A 256 -13.44 4.61 15.88
CA GLY A 256 -14.90 4.45 15.73
C GLY A 256 -15.31 4.31 14.27
N ILE A 257 -14.71 5.08 13.37
CA ILE A 257 -14.89 4.91 11.92
C ILE A 257 -14.43 3.50 11.51
N GLY A 258 -13.22 3.10 11.91
CA GLY A 258 -12.65 1.79 11.60
C GLY A 258 -13.53 0.62 12.03
N ARG A 259 -14.13 0.68 13.22
CA ARG A 259 -15.07 -0.34 13.68
C ARG A 259 -16.29 -0.48 12.76
N GLY A 260 -16.88 0.64 12.33
CA GLY A 260 -17.95 0.63 11.35
C GLY A 260 -17.51 0.01 10.04
N GLN A 261 -16.33 0.39 9.55
CA GLN A 261 -15.75 -0.12 8.31
C GLN A 261 -15.43 -1.62 8.34
N MET A 262 -15.05 -2.19 9.50
CA MET A 262 -14.84 -3.63 9.62
C MET A 262 -16.10 -4.43 9.31
N THR A 263 -17.27 -3.87 9.50
CA THR A 263 -18.54 -4.57 9.20
C THR A 263 -18.83 -4.74 7.71
N VAL A 264 -18.19 -3.94 6.85
CA VAL A 264 -18.34 -3.96 5.40
C VAL A 264 -17.05 -4.40 4.67
N LEU A 265 -16.00 -4.76 5.41
CA LEU A 265 -14.70 -5.13 4.82
C LEU A 265 -14.82 -6.28 3.81
N ASN A 266 -15.54 -7.34 4.14
CA ASN A 266 -15.70 -8.49 3.23
C ASN A 266 -16.47 -8.12 1.96
N ASP A 267 -17.48 -7.25 2.08
CA ASP A 267 -18.23 -6.76 0.93
C ASP A 267 -17.35 -5.89 0.02
N HIS A 268 -16.49 -5.04 0.60
CA HIS A 268 -15.51 -4.26 -0.15
C HIS A 268 -14.51 -5.16 -0.88
N ILE A 269 -13.96 -6.17 -0.22
CA ILE A 269 -13.04 -7.14 -0.85
C ILE A 269 -13.74 -7.86 -2.02
N ALA A 270 -14.96 -8.35 -1.80
CA ALA A 270 -15.73 -9.03 -2.84
C ALA A 270 -16.01 -8.09 -4.03
N HIS A 271 -16.35 -6.83 -3.76
CA HIS A 271 -16.58 -5.83 -4.79
C HIS A 271 -15.31 -5.55 -5.64
N HIS A 272 -14.16 -5.35 -5.01
CA HIS A 272 -12.90 -5.16 -5.74
C HIS A 272 -12.54 -6.35 -6.64
N LYS A 273 -12.73 -7.58 -6.15
CA LYS A 273 -12.55 -8.82 -6.94
C LYS A 273 -13.53 -8.90 -8.11
N HIS A 274 -14.79 -8.51 -7.90
CA HIS A 274 -15.78 -8.44 -8.95
C HIS A 274 -15.40 -7.43 -10.04
N VAL A 275 -15.02 -6.22 -9.67
CA VAL A 275 -14.56 -5.16 -10.60
C VAL A 275 -13.34 -5.62 -11.39
N GLN A 276 -12.37 -6.26 -10.76
CA GLN A 276 -11.21 -6.85 -11.44
C GLN A 276 -11.65 -7.88 -12.49
N SER A 277 -12.51 -8.82 -12.12
CA SER A 277 -13.02 -9.85 -13.04
C SER A 277 -13.76 -9.24 -14.22
N LEU A 278 -14.50 -8.16 -14.00
CA LEU A 278 -15.22 -7.45 -15.05
C LEU A 278 -14.27 -6.76 -16.03
N TYR A 279 -13.20 -6.11 -15.54
CA TYR A 279 -12.14 -5.58 -16.41
C TYR A 279 -11.45 -6.69 -17.20
N GLU A 280 -11.14 -7.82 -16.58
CA GLU A 280 -10.52 -8.96 -17.26
C GLU A 280 -11.38 -9.49 -18.39
N GLU A 281 -12.71 -9.53 -18.21
CA GLU A 281 -13.64 -9.94 -19.25
C GLU A 281 -13.75 -8.91 -20.37
N LEU A 282 -13.93 -7.64 -20.05
CA LEU A 282 -14.24 -6.60 -21.03
C LEU A 282 -13.02 -6.12 -21.82
N LEU A 283 -11.80 -6.23 -21.24
CA LEU A 283 -10.56 -5.81 -21.88
C LEU A 283 -9.82 -6.96 -22.61
N LYS A 284 -10.24 -8.21 -22.45
CA LYS A 284 -9.53 -9.39 -23.02
C LYS A 284 -9.27 -9.31 -24.51
N ASP A 285 -10.20 -8.68 -25.26
CA ASP A 285 -10.16 -8.56 -26.72
C ASP A 285 -9.76 -7.14 -27.19
N VAL A 286 -9.31 -6.27 -26.27
CA VAL A 286 -8.84 -4.92 -26.61
C VAL A 286 -7.34 -5.01 -26.92
N PRO A 287 -6.93 -4.79 -28.20
CA PRO A 287 -5.53 -4.96 -28.57
C PRO A 287 -4.61 -4.02 -27.80
N GLY A 288 -3.50 -4.57 -27.28
CA GLY A 288 -2.46 -3.82 -26.61
C GLY A 288 -2.81 -3.33 -25.20
N VAL A 289 -3.95 -3.75 -24.62
CA VAL A 289 -4.30 -3.47 -23.22
C VAL A 289 -4.30 -4.77 -22.43
N HIS A 290 -3.50 -4.85 -21.37
CA HIS A 290 -3.34 -6.07 -20.59
C HIS A 290 -3.61 -5.80 -19.11
N ILE A 291 -4.66 -6.42 -18.56
CA ILE A 291 -4.95 -6.36 -17.12
C ILE A 291 -3.95 -7.23 -16.36
N HIS A 292 -3.38 -6.68 -15.29
CA HIS A 292 -2.55 -7.44 -14.36
C HIS A 292 -3.41 -8.41 -13.56
N LYS A 293 -3.07 -9.70 -13.65
CA LYS A 293 -3.81 -10.80 -13.01
C LYS A 293 -2.97 -11.41 -11.90
N GLN A 294 -3.62 -11.99 -10.92
CA GLN A 294 -2.89 -12.81 -9.95
C GLN A 294 -2.32 -14.08 -10.62
N PRO A 295 -1.23 -14.65 -10.05
CA PRO A 295 -0.71 -15.94 -10.48
C PRO A 295 -1.80 -17.04 -10.54
N ALA A 296 -1.63 -18.01 -11.43
CA ALA A 296 -2.54 -19.15 -11.53
C ALA A 296 -2.46 -20.11 -10.33
N ASP A 297 -1.44 -19.98 -9.50
CA ASP A 297 -1.29 -20.74 -8.27
C ASP A 297 -2.44 -20.42 -7.30
N PRO A 298 -3.26 -21.41 -6.89
CA PRO A 298 -4.44 -21.21 -6.06
C PRO A 298 -4.14 -20.67 -4.66
N ARG A 299 -2.88 -20.62 -4.24
CA ARG A 299 -2.47 -20.03 -2.98
C ARG A 299 -2.60 -18.51 -2.97
N TYR A 300 -2.57 -17.86 -4.15
CA TYR A 300 -2.73 -16.41 -4.29
C TYR A 300 -4.21 -16.04 -4.27
N ASP A 301 -4.56 -15.11 -3.39
CA ASP A 301 -5.90 -14.54 -3.29
C ASP A 301 -5.77 -13.02 -3.07
N ALA A 302 -5.63 -12.27 -4.16
CA ALA A 302 -5.47 -10.82 -4.15
C ALA A 302 -6.79 -10.11 -3.89
N ASN A 303 -6.74 -8.98 -3.17
CA ASN A 303 -7.91 -8.13 -2.96
C ASN A 303 -8.16 -7.15 -4.12
N PHE A 304 -7.18 -6.96 -5.01
CA PHE A 304 -7.21 -6.01 -6.13
C PHE A 304 -7.61 -4.60 -5.69
N TRP A 305 -6.93 -4.07 -4.66
CA TRP A 305 -7.19 -2.71 -4.19
C TRP A 305 -7.25 -1.68 -5.32
N LEU A 306 -6.38 -1.81 -6.34
CA LEU A 306 -6.50 -1.12 -7.62
C LEU A 306 -6.37 -2.15 -8.75
N CYS A 307 -7.15 -1.96 -9.82
CA CYS A 307 -7.01 -2.72 -11.05
C CYS A 307 -5.88 -2.10 -11.89
N ALA A 308 -4.73 -2.76 -11.90
CA ALA A 308 -3.58 -2.32 -12.68
C ALA A 308 -3.59 -2.95 -14.07
N ALA A 309 -3.12 -2.20 -15.06
CA ALA A 309 -3.02 -2.64 -16.45
C ALA A 309 -1.77 -2.10 -17.12
N THR A 310 -1.39 -2.67 -18.25
CA THR A 310 -0.36 -2.14 -19.13
C THR A 310 -0.92 -1.83 -20.51
N LEU A 311 -0.29 -0.86 -21.19
CA LEU A 311 -0.56 -0.47 -22.56
C LEU A 311 0.69 -0.71 -23.40
N ASP A 312 0.58 -1.51 -24.46
CA ASP A 312 1.72 -1.78 -25.35
C ASP A 312 2.26 -0.45 -25.93
N ALA A 313 3.57 -0.36 -26.06
CA ALA A 313 4.24 0.89 -26.43
C ALA A 313 3.91 1.39 -27.86
N ASP A 314 3.46 0.49 -28.74
CA ASP A 314 3.08 0.78 -30.12
C ASP A 314 1.59 1.16 -30.29
N VAL A 315 0.77 0.99 -29.27
CA VAL A 315 -0.62 1.45 -29.28
C VAL A 315 -0.67 2.97 -29.36
N LYS A 316 -1.45 3.47 -30.32
CA LYS A 316 -1.64 4.91 -30.52
C LYS A 316 -2.89 5.40 -29.80
N ILE A 317 -2.76 6.51 -29.10
CA ILE A 317 -3.84 7.15 -28.34
C ILE A 317 -4.12 8.53 -28.93
N GLN A 318 -5.38 8.90 -28.98
CA GLN A 318 -5.81 10.25 -29.40
C GLN A 318 -5.08 11.34 -28.61
N GLY A 319 -4.53 12.33 -29.32
CA GLY A 319 -3.81 13.46 -28.71
C GLY A 319 -2.42 13.12 -28.20
N GLN A 320 -1.88 11.93 -28.50
CA GLN A 320 -0.54 11.50 -28.05
C GLN A 320 0.57 12.48 -28.45
N GLU A 321 0.44 13.14 -29.61
CA GLU A 321 1.38 14.15 -30.07
C GLU A 321 1.49 15.38 -29.14
N ASN A 322 0.54 15.53 -28.22
CA ASN A 322 0.51 16.61 -27.22
C ASN A 322 0.95 16.17 -25.83
N ALA A 323 1.26 14.87 -25.65
CA ALA A 323 1.74 14.36 -24.37
C ALA A 323 2.97 15.14 -23.90
N TYR A 324 2.96 15.55 -22.65
CA TYR A 324 4.02 16.34 -21.99
C TYR A 324 4.30 17.75 -22.53
N LYS A 325 3.59 18.25 -23.58
CA LYS A 325 3.73 19.65 -24.00
C LYS A 325 3.25 20.62 -22.93
N GLU A 326 2.18 20.27 -22.22
CA GLU A 326 1.73 20.93 -21.00
C GLU A 326 1.61 19.90 -19.89
N VAL A 327 2.34 20.11 -18.79
CA VAL A 327 2.21 19.25 -17.63
C VAL A 327 0.87 19.54 -16.95
N ILE A 328 -0.12 18.67 -17.20
CA ILE A 328 -1.40 18.72 -16.47
C ILE A 328 -1.15 18.25 -15.06
N LYS A 329 -0.91 19.22 -14.15
CA LYS A 329 -0.67 18.96 -12.74
C LYS A 329 -1.93 18.43 -12.10
N THR A 330 -1.88 17.21 -11.57
CA THR A 330 -2.96 16.70 -10.73
C THR A 330 -2.90 17.39 -9.37
N ALA A 331 -4.00 18.00 -8.93
CA ALA A 331 -4.09 18.53 -7.59
C ALA A 331 -3.94 17.38 -6.58
N VAL A 332 -2.96 17.46 -5.71
CA VAL A 332 -2.73 16.47 -4.66
C VAL A 332 -3.36 16.99 -3.37
N GLY A 333 -4.26 16.20 -2.81
CA GLY A 333 -4.69 16.35 -1.40
C GLY A 333 -5.59 17.54 -1.08
N GLY A 334 -6.31 18.15 -2.04
CA GLY A 334 -7.31 19.18 -1.75
C GLY A 334 -6.79 20.44 -1.03
N ALA A 335 -5.52 20.51 -0.69
CA ALA A 335 -4.87 21.70 -0.16
C ALA A 335 -4.57 22.65 -1.31
N ALA A 336 -5.37 23.70 -1.44
CA ALA A 336 -5.09 24.78 -2.36
C ALA A 336 -3.66 25.29 -2.13
N GLY A 337 -2.75 25.01 -3.06
CA GLY A 337 -1.66 25.92 -3.32
C GLY A 337 -0.25 25.59 -2.86
N VAL A 338 0.08 24.41 -2.34
CA VAL A 338 1.50 24.10 -2.10
C VAL A 338 1.91 22.87 -2.91
N ILE A 339 2.01 23.03 -4.22
CA ILE A 339 2.78 22.11 -5.04
C ILE A 339 4.19 22.70 -5.09
N HIS A 340 5.17 22.07 -4.45
CA HIS A 340 6.56 22.27 -4.80
C HIS A 340 6.74 21.77 -6.24
N ALA A 341 6.56 22.65 -7.20
CA ALA A 341 7.04 22.42 -8.53
C ALA A 341 8.55 22.62 -8.50
N VAL A 342 9.29 21.55 -8.32
CA VAL A 342 10.72 21.56 -8.58
C VAL A 342 10.85 21.47 -10.09
N ASP A 343 11.49 22.45 -10.72
CA ASP A 343 11.85 22.43 -12.15
C ASP A 343 12.93 21.39 -12.48
N SER A 344 13.27 20.51 -11.57
CA SER A 344 14.18 19.41 -11.83
C SER A 344 13.46 18.34 -12.61
N ALA A 345 13.52 18.44 -13.88
CA ALA A 345 13.17 17.38 -14.82
C ALA A 345 14.15 16.22 -14.68
N THR A 346 13.99 15.35 -13.68
CA THR A 346 14.48 13.98 -13.83
C THR A 346 13.47 13.25 -14.72
N THR A 347 13.57 13.52 -16.00
CA THR A 347 12.72 12.94 -17.05
C THR A 347 13.26 11.63 -17.60
N ASP A 348 14.31 11.08 -17.00
CA ASP A 348 14.93 9.81 -17.41
C ASP A 348 14.05 8.58 -17.15
N CYS A 349 13.00 8.73 -16.35
CA CYS A 349 12.00 7.69 -16.08
C CYS A 349 10.62 8.33 -15.91
N GLN A 350 9.80 8.24 -16.94
CA GLN A 350 8.41 8.71 -16.98
C GLN A 350 7.55 7.73 -17.79
N PRO A 351 6.22 7.75 -17.63
CA PRO A 351 5.32 6.97 -18.49
C PRO A 351 5.52 7.31 -19.97
N ASN A 352 5.25 6.34 -20.84
CA ASN A 352 5.27 6.59 -22.29
C ASN A 352 4.21 7.61 -22.68
N GLU A 353 4.41 8.29 -23.81
CA GLU A 353 3.48 9.31 -24.31
C GLU A 353 2.05 8.79 -24.49
N ASN A 354 1.88 7.53 -24.89
CA ASN A 354 0.56 6.91 -25.03
C ASN A 354 -0.14 6.69 -23.68
N VAL A 355 0.59 6.32 -22.63
CA VAL A 355 0.03 6.18 -21.27
C VAL A 355 -0.39 7.54 -20.72
N GLU A 356 0.44 8.59 -20.93
CA GLU A 356 0.08 9.95 -20.52
C GLU A 356 -1.11 10.48 -21.33
N ALA A 357 -1.16 10.23 -22.64
CA ALA A 357 -2.30 10.60 -23.47
C ALA A 357 -3.59 9.92 -23.04
N LEU A 358 -3.52 8.60 -22.73
CA LEU A 358 -4.66 7.87 -22.19
C LEU A 358 -5.14 8.50 -20.87
N ARG A 359 -4.22 8.78 -19.95
CA ARG A 359 -4.55 9.44 -18.67
C ARG A 359 -5.28 10.78 -18.89
N VAL A 360 -4.80 11.59 -19.82
CA VAL A 360 -5.39 12.91 -20.14
C VAL A 360 -6.76 12.75 -20.80
N PHE A 361 -6.90 11.79 -21.72
CA PHE A 361 -8.17 11.47 -22.36
C PHE A 361 -9.22 11.04 -21.31
N MET A 362 -8.85 10.10 -20.44
CA MET A 362 -9.73 9.60 -19.37
C MET A 362 -10.13 10.72 -18.40
N LEU A 363 -9.21 11.63 -18.07
CA LEU A 363 -9.53 12.81 -17.24
C LEU A 363 -10.57 13.69 -17.91
N GLY A 364 -10.49 13.90 -19.24
CA GLY A 364 -11.49 14.62 -20.03
C GLY A 364 -12.87 13.95 -19.99
N MET A 365 -12.90 12.63 -19.86
CA MET A 365 -14.11 11.81 -19.71
C MET A 365 -14.58 11.70 -18.25
N LYS A 366 -14.00 12.47 -17.33
CA LYS A 366 -14.25 12.45 -15.87
C LYS A 366 -13.95 11.09 -15.21
N ILE A 367 -12.91 10.43 -15.65
CA ILE A 367 -12.40 9.19 -15.11
C ILE A 367 -11.01 9.45 -14.55
N GLU A 368 -10.79 9.17 -13.25
CA GLU A 368 -9.46 9.22 -12.66
C GLU A 368 -8.68 7.96 -13.06
N CYS A 369 -7.65 8.13 -13.89
CA CYS A 369 -6.67 7.11 -14.22
C CYS A 369 -5.29 7.65 -13.83
N ARG A 370 -4.41 6.81 -13.34
CA ARG A 370 -3.05 7.22 -12.93
C ARG A 370 -2.02 6.22 -13.45
N PRO A 371 -0.81 6.67 -13.80
CA PRO A 371 0.30 5.75 -13.98
C PRO A 371 0.51 4.92 -12.71
N VAL A 372 1.07 3.73 -12.86
CA VAL A 372 1.55 2.94 -11.73
C VAL A 372 2.65 3.70 -10.96
N TRP A 373 3.05 3.24 -9.77
CA TRP A 373 4.05 3.94 -8.96
C TRP A 373 5.38 4.11 -9.70
N LYS A 374 5.95 5.31 -9.66
CA LYS A 374 7.34 5.51 -10.10
C LYS A 374 8.26 4.74 -9.16
N PRO A 375 9.17 3.86 -9.66
CA PRO A 375 10.10 3.13 -8.81
C PRO A 375 10.88 4.05 -7.87
N MET A 376 11.02 3.65 -6.62
CA MET A 376 11.61 4.50 -5.59
C MET A 376 13.07 4.85 -5.86
N HIS A 377 13.86 3.94 -6.44
CA HIS A 377 15.24 4.23 -6.85
C HIS A 377 15.36 5.27 -7.98
N LYS A 378 14.24 5.57 -8.67
CA LYS A 378 14.14 6.65 -9.68
C LYS A 378 13.61 7.97 -9.10
N GLN A 379 13.32 8.01 -7.81
CA GLN A 379 12.93 9.25 -7.16
C GLN A 379 14.16 10.11 -6.86
N PRO A 380 14.13 11.43 -7.16
CA PRO A 380 15.29 12.32 -6.95
C PRO A 380 15.87 12.28 -5.53
N VAL A 381 15.01 12.08 -4.53
CA VAL A 381 15.40 12.00 -3.12
C VAL A 381 16.30 10.80 -2.81
N TYR A 382 16.32 9.79 -3.68
CA TYR A 382 17.10 8.56 -3.52
C TYR A 382 18.22 8.41 -4.54
N GLU A 383 18.59 9.49 -5.22
CA GLU A 383 19.73 9.49 -6.15
C GLU A 383 20.99 8.95 -5.46
N GLY A 384 21.64 7.96 -6.09
CA GLY A 384 22.83 7.31 -5.56
C GLY A 384 22.57 6.24 -4.48
N ALA A 385 21.33 5.94 -4.12
CA ALA A 385 21.04 4.81 -3.24
C ALA A 385 21.37 3.47 -3.91
N PRO A 386 21.82 2.45 -3.14
CA PRO A 386 22.07 1.12 -3.70
C PRO A 386 20.80 0.51 -4.29
N VAL A 387 20.91 -0.05 -5.49
CA VAL A 387 19.79 -0.73 -6.18
C VAL A 387 20.24 -2.05 -6.79
N TYR A 388 19.36 -3.03 -6.71
CA TYR A 388 19.48 -4.35 -7.32
C TYR A 388 18.24 -4.56 -8.18
N THR A 389 18.34 -4.27 -9.46
CA THR A 389 17.23 -4.32 -10.41
C THR A 389 17.58 -5.16 -11.64
N ASN A 390 16.56 -5.65 -12.31
CA ASN A 390 16.56 -6.24 -13.64
C ASN A 390 15.83 -5.35 -14.67
N GLY A 391 15.34 -4.16 -14.26
CA GLY A 391 14.66 -3.19 -15.10
C GLY A 391 13.14 -3.40 -15.24
N ILE A 392 12.59 -4.46 -14.67
CA ILE A 392 11.14 -4.79 -14.83
C ILE A 392 10.26 -3.67 -14.30
N GLU A 393 10.53 -3.17 -13.10
CA GLU A 393 9.71 -2.11 -12.49
C GLU A 393 9.79 -0.77 -13.25
N GLU A 394 10.90 -0.52 -13.93
CA GLU A 394 11.07 0.66 -14.79
C GLU A 394 10.26 0.53 -16.08
N GLU A 395 10.26 -0.65 -16.69
CA GLU A 395 9.45 -0.92 -17.88
C GLU A 395 7.95 -0.94 -17.53
N LEU A 396 7.57 -1.56 -16.41
CA LEU A 396 6.20 -1.50 -15.92
C LEU A 396 5.71 -0.07 -15.69
N PHE A 397 6.57 0.81 -15.14
CA PHE A 397 6.21 2.21 -14.94
C PHE A 397 5.99 2.97 -16.27
N LYS A 398 6.73 2.62 -17.31
CA LYS A 398 6.56 3.26 -18.62
C LYS A 398 5.23 2.93 -19.26
N VAL A 399 4.74 1.69 -19.09
CA VAL A 399 3.56 1.18 -19.78
C VAL A 399 2.34 1.00 -18.87
N GLY A 400 2.52 1.11 -17.56
CA GLY A 400 1.51 0.75 -16.57
C GLY A 400 0.59 1.90 -16.15
N PHE A 401 -0.67 1.57 -15.88
CA PHE A 401 -1.66 2.49 -15.34
C PHE A 401 -2.66 1.76 -14.44
N CYS A 402 -3.32 2.51 -13.56
CA CYS A 402 -4.36 2.02 -12.65
C CYS A 402 -5.72 2.53 -13.06
N LEU A 403 -6.72 1.66 -12.97
CA LEU A 403 -8.13 1.91 -13.26
C LEU A 403 -8.96 1.97 -11.96
N PRO A 404 -10.08 2.70 -11.96
CA PRO A 404 -11.00 2.77 -10.84
C PRO A 404 -11.47 1.39 -10.36
N ALA A 405 -11.38 1.15 -9.05
CA ALA A 405 -11.73 -0.12 -8.42
C ALA A 405 -12.48 0.04 -7.09
N GLY A 406 -12.67 1.27 -6.61
CA GLY A 406 -13.28 1.53 -5.30
C GLY A 406 -14.74 1.07 -5.19
N PRO A 407 -15.29 0.95 -3.96
CA PRO A 407 -16.63 0.43 -3.72
C PRO A 407 -17.78 1.21 -4.37
N TYR A 408 -17.52 2.44 -4.85
CA TYR A 408 -18.48 3.24 -5.62
C TYR A 408 -18.48 2.99 -7.12
N VAL A 409 -17.56 2.17 -7.62
CA VAL A 409 -17.45 1.88 -9.05
C VAL A 409 -18.48 0.83 -9.43
N SER A 410 -19.54 1.22 -10.13
CA SER A 410 -20.57 0.30 -10.58
C SER A 410 -20.13 -0.47 -11.84
N ASP A 411 -20.85 -1.55 -12.16
CA ASP A 411 -20.66 -2.31 -13.42
C ASP A 411 -20.82 -1.41 -14.65
N ASP A 412 -21.76 -0.47 -14.62
CA ASP A 412 -21.96 0.51 -15.70
C ASP A 412 -20.80 1.50 -15.79
N ASP A 413 -20.18 1.88 -14.67
CA ASP A 413 -18.96 2.68 -14.69
C ASP A 413 -17.80 1.92 -15.30
N VAL A 414 -17.63 0.63 -14.97
CA VAL A 414 -16.58 -0.21 -15.57
C VAL A 414 -16.78 -0.33 -17.07
N ARG A 415 -18.02 -0.58 -17.56
CA ARG A 415 -18.33 -0.63 -19.00
C ARG A 415 -18.01 0.69 -19.68
N TYR A 416 -18.41 1.81 -19.08
CA TYR A 416 -18.11 3.14 -19.59
C TYR A 416 -16.60 3.42 -19.64
N ILE A 417 -15.84 3.04 -18.62
CA ILE A 417 -14.38 3.16 -18.58
C ILE A 417 -13.74 2.39 -19.74
N VAL A 418 -14.19 1.16 -19.95
CA VAL A 418 -13.68 0.30 -21.04
C VAL A 418 -14.04 0.87 -22.42
N ASP A 419 -15.25 1.39 -22.59
CA ASP A 419 -15.66 2.03 -23.85
C ASP A 419 -14.81 3.29 -24.12
N CYS A 420 -14.51 4.10 -23.10
CA CYS A 420 -13.60 5.24 -23.23
C CYS A 420 -12.15 4.81 -23.59
N ILE A 421 -11.65 3.69 -23.03
CA ILE A 421 -10.34 3.14 -23.42
C ILE A 421 -10.36 2.75 -24.90
N LYS A 422 -11.39 2.04 -25.36
CA LYS A 422 -11.54 1.67 -26.78
C LYS A 422 -11.65 2.88 -27.70
N GLU A 423 -12.36 3.92 -27.28
CA GLU A 423 -12.48 5.18 -28.02
C GLU A 423 -11.16 5.92 -28.11
N ALA A 424 -10.33 5.88 -27.05
CA ALA A 424 -9.03 6.55 -27.00
C ALA A 424 -8.01 5.95 -27.97
N ILE A 425 -8.12 4.65 -28.30
CA ILE A 425 -7.21 3.93 -29.21
C ILE A 425 -7.54 4.29 -30.66
N VAL A 426 -6.52 4.63 -31.48
CA VAL A 426 -6.66 5.03 -32.89
C VAL A 426 -5.86 4.15 -33.84
#